data_a307992c1b3708f800a2fa055d9d7e46
#
_entry.id   a307992c1b3708f800a2fa055d9d7e46
#
_cell.length_a   1.000
_cell.length_b   1.000
_cell.length_c   1.000
_cell.angle_alpha   90.00
_cell.angle_beta   90.00
_cell.angle_gamma   90.00
#
_symmetry.space_group_name_H-M   'P 1'
#
loop_
_entity.id
_entity.type
_entity.pdbx_description
1 polymer ?
#
loop_
_entity_poly.entity_id
_entity_poly.type
_entity_poly.pdbx_seq_one_letter_code
_entity_poly.pdbx_strand_id
1 'polypeptide(L)'
;MALQSALIESIASQLYTALHQGATIAPLTEEYPDISIDDAYHISRQVLQLRMDNNSELMVGKKIGVTSAAVQDMLGVFQPDFGFLTHTMAYADHADIHVR
;
A
#
# COMPACT_ATOMS: atom_id res chain seq x y z
N MET A 1 -13.04 15.60 2.93
CA MET A 1 -12.90 15.99 1.52
C MET A 1 -11.87 15.11 0.85
N ALA A 2 -12.17 14.55 -0.32
CA ALA A 2 -11.23 13.69 -1.02
C ALA A 2 -10.05 14.47 -1.59
N LEU A 3 -8.88 13.86 -1.61
CA LEU A 3 -7.70 14.43 -2.24
C LEU A 3 -7.89 14.48 -3.77
N GLN A 4 -7.30 15.46 -4.40
CA GLN A 4 -7.32 15.57 -5.85
C GLN A 4 -6.48 14.47 -6.51
N SER A 5 -6.87 14.04 -7.70
CA SER A 5 -6.19 12.96 -8.43
C SER A 5 -4.71 13.22 -8.64
N ALA A 6 -4.32 14.46 -8.96
CA ALA A 6 -2.91 14.81 -9.14
C ALA A 6 -2.09 14.62 -7.86
N LEU A 7 -2.68 14.92 -6.70
CA LEU A 7 -2.01 14.73 -5.42
C LEU A 7 -1.90 13.24 -5.07
N ILE A 8 -2.94 12.46 -5.34
CA ILE A 8 -2.92 11.00 -5.17
C ILE A 8 -1.79 10.39 -6.01
N GLU A 9 -1.67 10.78 -7.26
CA GLU A 9 -0.59 10.31 -8.14
C GLU A 9 0.79 10.70 -7.63
N SER A 10 0.94 11.93 -7.13
CA SER A 10 2.19 12.41 -6.55
C SER A 10 2.59 11.62 -5.31
N ILE A 11 1.66 11.38 -4.40
CA ILE A 11 1.91 10.59 -3.19
C ILE A 11 2.26 9.15 -3.55
N ALA A 12 1.53 8.55 -4.47
CA ALA A 12 1.81 7.20 -4.94
C ALA A 12 3.21 7.08 -5.55
N SER A 13 3.63 8.07 -6.32
CA SER A 13 4.96 8.13 -6.90
C SER A 13 6.05 8.20 -5.82
N GLN A 14 5.83 8.99 -4.77
CA GLN A 14 6.76 9.07 -3.64
C GLN A 14 6.89 7.73 -2.91
N LEU A 15 5.76 7.06 -2.65
CA LEU A 15 5.74 5.74 -2.01
C LEU A 15 6.43 4.69 -2.88
N TYR A 16 6.15 4.69 -4.17
CA TYR A 16 6.76 3.78 -5.13
C TYR A 16 8.29 3.95 -5.15
N THR A 17 8.76 5.19 -5.23
CA THR A 17 10.19 5.50 -5.22
C THR A 17 10.84 5.07 -3.91
N ALA A 18 10.22 5.37 -2.77
CA ALA A 18 10.72 4.97 -1.45
C ALA A 18 10.83 3.45 -1.32
N LEU A 19 9.82 2.73 -1.80
CA LEU A 19 9.83 1.26 -1.81
C LEU A 19 11.04 0.70 -2.57
N HIS A 20 11.33 1.24 -3.75
CA HIS A 20 12.42 0.76 -4.59
C HIS A 20 13.80 1.17 -4.08
N GLN A 21 13.89 2.27 -3.35
CA GLN A 21 15.14 2.75 -2.76
C GLN A 21 15.41 2.17 -1.37
N GLY A 22 14.43 1.46 -0.79
CA GLY A 22 14.52 1.01 0.60
C GLY A 22 14.50 2.17 1.58
N ALA A 23 13.83 3.27 1.23
CA ALA A 23 13.70 4.47 2.05
C ALA A 23 12.32 4.54 2.70
N THR A 24 12.19 5.39 3.70
CA THR A 24 10.91 5.66 4.34
C THR A 24 10.48 7.10 4.08
N ILE A 25 9.18 7.37 4.26
CA ILE A 25 8.64 8.72 4.23
C ILE A 25 7.94 9.00 5.56
N ALA A 26 7.70 10.28 5.85
CA ALA A 26 6.89 10.64 7.01
C ALA A 26 5.47 10.11 6.87
N PRO A 27 4.76 9.81 7.98
CA PRO A 27 3.37 9.36 7.90
C PRO A 27 2.51 10.36 7.13
N LEU A 28 1.71 9.85 6.19
CA LEU A 28 0.86 10.69 5.34
C LEU A 28 -0.18 11.45 6.17
N THR A 29 -0.60 10.91 7.29
CA THR A 29 -1.54 11.57 8.19
C THR A 29 -0.98 12.82 8.87
N GLU A 30 0.34 12.94 8.97
CA GLU A 30 0.98 14.16 9.48
C GLU A 30 1.01 15.25 8.42
N GLU A 31 1.31 14.89 7.17
CA GLU A 31 1.40 15.84 6.06
C GLU A 31 0.01 16.20 5.52
N TYR A 32 -0.90 15.23 5.52
CA TYR A 32 -2.28 15.39 5.02
C TYR A 32 -3.26 14.96 6.11
N PRO A 33 -3.54 15.80 7.13
CA PRO A 33 -4.39 15.39 8.26
C PRO A 33 -5.82 15.00 7.88
N ASP A 34 -6.31 15.49 6.75
CA ASP A 34 -7.66 15.22 6.27
C ASP A 34 -7.74 14.01 5.33
N ILE A 35 -6.66 13.26 5.16
CA ILE A 35 -6.65 12.08 4.30
C ILE A 35 -7.69 11.07 4.77
N SER A 36 -8.52 10.59 3.84
CA SER A 36 -9.54 9.58 4.12
C SER A 36 -9.01 8.16 3.86
N ILE A 37 -9.73 7.18 4.37
CA ILE A 37 -9.45 5.76 4.06
C ILE A 37 -9.60 5.50 2.56
N ASP A 38 -10.61 6.10 1.92
CA ASP A 38 -10.78 5.98 0.46
C ASP A 38 -9.60 6.56 -0.30
N ASP A 39 -9.08 7.70 0.13
CA ASP A 39 -7.87 8.30 -0.45
C ASP A 39 -6.68 7.33 -0.34
N ALA A 40 -6.51 6.70 0.82
CA ALA A 40 -5.43 5.73 1.05
C ALA A 40 -5.53 4.54 0.08
N TYR A 41 -6.73 4.03 -0.17
CA TYR A 41 -6.92 2.95 -1.14
C TYR A 41 -6.71 3.40 -2.58
N HIS A 42 -7.08 4.63 -2.93
CA HIS A 42 -6.76 5.18 -4.24
C HIS A 42 -5.24 5.29 -4.44
N ILE A 43 -4.52 5.72 -3.42
CA ILE A 43 -3.05 5.77 -3.44
C ILE A 43 -2.46 4.37 -3.61
N SER A 44 -2.97 3.40 -2.85
CA SER A 44 -2.53 2.00 -2.94
C SER A 44 -2.71 1.42 -4.35
N ARG A 45 -3.86 1.69 -4.97
CA ARG A 45 -4.13 1.27 -6.35
C ARG A 45 -3.17 1.92 -7.34
N GLN A 46 -2.85 3.19 -7.14
CA GLN A 46 -1.92 3.90 -8.01
C GLN A 46 -0.50 3.37 -7.87
N VAL A 47 -0.08 3.00 -6.65
CA VAL A 47 1.21 2.33 -6.44
C VAL A 47 1.24 0.99 -7.17
N LEU A 48 0.17 0.20 -7.08
CA LEU A 48 0.04 -1.05 -7.83
C LEU A 48 0.17 -0.82 -9.33
N GLN A 49 -0.50 0.21 -9.85
CA GLN A 49 -0.43 0.55 -11.28
C GLN A 49 1.00 0.88 -11.71
N LEU A 50 1.74 1.64 -10.90
CA LEU A 50 3.15 1.94 -11.16
C LEU A 50 4.02 0.68 -11.18
N ARG A 51 3.78 -0.27 -10.28
CA ARG A 51 4.48 -1.55 -10.26
C ARG A 51 4.20 -2.37 -11.51
N MET A 52 2.95 -2.39 -11.95
CA MET A 52 2.53 -3.11 -13.16
C MET A 52 3.12 -2.47 -14.42
N ASP A 53 3.09 -1.14 -14.51
CA ASP A 53 3.54 -0.42 -15.70
C ASP A 53 5.06 -0.39 -15.83
N ASN A 54 5.78 -0.17 -14.72
CA ASN A 54 7.22 0.05 -14.75
C ASN A 54 8.04 -1.21 -14.51
N ASN A 55 7.51 -2.17 -13.77
CA ASN A 55 8.23 -3.38 -13.38
C ASN A 55 7.63 -4.65 -13.98
N SER A 56 6.64 -4.55 -14.84
CA SER A 56 5.92 -5.69 -15.43
C SER A 56 5.36 -6.66 -14.39
N GLU A 57 5.02 -6.15 -13.21
CA GLU A 57 4.40 -6.99 -12.17
C GLU A 57 2.95 -7.28 -12.52
N LEU A 58 2.50 -8.47 -12.16
CA LEU A 58 1.12 -8.90 -12.36
C LEU A 58 0.45 -9.10 -11.00
N MET A 59 -0.74 -8.57 -10.84
CA MET A 59 -1.54 -8.84 -9.64
C MET A 59 -1.99 -10.30 -9.67
N VAL A 60 -1.66 -11.05 -8.62
CA VAL A 60 -2.02 -12.47 -8.48
C VAL A 60 -3.01 -12.71 -7.36
N GLY A 61 -3.27 -11.74 -6.51
CA GLY A 61 -4.21 -11.88 -5.42
C GLY A 61 -4.34 -10.62 -4.58
N LYS A 62 -5.14 -10.74 -3.54
CA LYS A 62 -5.37 -9.70 -2.54
C LYS A 62 -5.24 -10.33 -1.16
N LYS A 63 -4.77 -9.54 -0.19
CA LYS A 63 -4.81 -9.96 1.21
C LYS A 63 -5.84 -9.13 1.95
N ILE A 64 -6.42 -9.72 2.98
CA ILE A 64 -7.30 -9.03 3.92
C ILE A 64 -6.76 -9.27 5.33
N GLY A 65 -6.71 -8.21 6.12
CA GLY A 65 -6.28 -8.27 7.51
C GLY A 65 -7.25 -7.54 8.42
N VAL A 66 -6.98 -7.59 9.72
CA VAL A 66 -7.79 -6.88 10.73
C VAL A 66 -9.27 -7.26 10.61
N THR A 67 -9.53 -8.58 10.54
CA THR A 67 -10.88 -9.11 10.30
C THR A 67 -11.67 -9.34 11.57
N SER A 68 -11.01 -9.42 12.74
CA SER A 68 -11.70 -9.65 14.02
C SER A 68 -12.04 -8.33 14.71
N ALA A 69 -13.16 -8.33 15.43
CA ALA A 69 -13.56 -7.18 16.23
C ALA A 69 -12.50 -6.84 17.29
N ALA A 70 -11.89 -7.84 17.91
CA ALA A 70 -10.87 -7.63 18.93
C ALA A 70 -9.64 -6.88 18.40
N VAL A 71 -9.16 -7.25 17.21
CA VAL A 71 -8.02 -6.58 16.58
C VAL A 71 -8.42 -5.17 16.10
N GLN A 72 -9.61 -5.00 15.56
CA GLN A 72 -10.13 -3.69 15.17
C GLN A 72 -10.18 -2.75 16.37
N ASP A 73 -10.70 -3.22 17.50
CA ASP A 73 -10.76 -2.43 18.74
C ASP A 73 -9.37 -2.05 19.23
N MET A 74 -8.43 -3.00 19.20
CA MET A 74 -7.05 -2.76 19.64
C MET A 74 -6.37 -1.68 18.79
N LEU A 75 -6.64 -1.65 17.49
CA LEU A 75 -6.04 -0.69 16.55
C LEU A 75 -6.86 0.60 16.40
N GLY A 76 -8.05 0.67 16.97
CA GLY A 76 -8.92 1.84 16.86
C GLY A 76 -9.51 2.03 15.48
N VAL A 77 -9.78 0.93 14.77
CA VAL A 77 -10.37 0.95 13.42
C VAL A 77 -11.70 0.22 13.41
N PHE A 78 -12.51 0.44 12.37
CA PHE A 78 -13.87 -0.07 12.29
C PHE A 78 -14.12 -0.94 11.06
N GLN A 79 -13.07 -1.30 10.33
CA GLN A 79 -13.19 -2.10 9.12
C GLN A 79 -11.91 -2.91 8.89
N PRO A 80 -12.00 -3.98 8.09
CA PRO A 80 -10.80 -4.72 7.66
C PRO A 80 -9.90 -3.86 6.77
N ASP A 81 -8.67 -4.33 6.64
CA ASP A 81 -7.63 -3.73 5.84
C ASP A 81 -7.33 -4.61 4.63
N PHE A 82 -7.06 -4.01 3.49
CA PHE A 82 -6.82 -4.71 2.23
C PHE A 82 -5.45 -4.36 1.65
N GLY A 83 -4.85 -5.33 0.97
CA GLY A 83 -3.65 -5.11 0.20
C GLY A 83 -3.65 -5.94 -1.08
N PHE A 84 -2.78 -5.57 -2.01
CA PHE A 84 -2.60 -6.28 -3.28
C PHE A 84 -1.33 -7.12 -3.24
N LEU A 85 -1.39 -8.28 -3.89
CA LEU A 85 -0.26 -9.19 -4.02
C LEU A 85 0.11 -9.30 -5.50
N THR A 86 1.37 -9.08 -5.80
CA THR A 86 1.91 -9.27 -7.15
C THR A 86 2.76 -10.54 -7.20
N HIS A 87 3.02 -11.04 -8.42
CA HIS A 87 3.77 -12.29 -8.61
C HIS A 87 5.20 -12.20 -8.04
N THR A 88 5.79 -10.99 -7.97
CA THR A 88 7.14 -10.81 -7.43
C THR A 88 7.22 -10.98 -5.90
N MET A 89 6.08 -10.98 -5.24
CA MET A 89 5.98 -11.23 -3.79
C MET A 89 5.88 -12.72 -3.46
N ALA A 90 5.72 -13.58 -4.47
CA ALA A 90 5.62 -15.02 -4.30
C ALA A 90 7.01 -15.64 -4.34
N TYR A 91 7.32 -16.43 -3.32
CA TYR A 91 8.59 -17.13 -3.19
C TYR A 91 8.33 -18.62 -3.05
N ALA A 92 9.20 -19.42 -3.66
CA ALA A 92 9.15 -20.88 -3.50
C ALA A 92 9.52 -21.27 -2.06
N ASP A 93 9.10 -22.44 -1.64
CA ASP A 93 9.53 -23.01 -0.37
C ASP A 93 11.06 -23.11 -0.34
N HIS A 94 11.65 -22.80 0.81
CA HIS A 94 13.11 -22.72 1.01
C HIS A 94 13.83 -21.64 0.18
N ALA A 95 13.12 -20.70 -0.42
CA ALA A 95 13.76 -19.58 -1.13
C ALA A 95 14.50 -18.67 -0.16
N ASP A 96 15.65 -18.14 -0.60
CA ASP A 96 16.36 -17.09 0.13
C ASP A 96 15.71 -15.74 -0.13
N ILE A 97 15.31 -15.06 0.94
CA ILE A 97 14.69 -13.75 0.86
C ILE A 97 15.69 -12.71 1.36
N HIS A 98 16.08 -11.78 0.48
CA HIS A 98 17.00 -10.71 0.84
C HIS A 98 16.25 -9.60 1.55
N VAL A 99 16.73 -9.26 2.76
CA VAL A 99 16.16 -8.19 3.58
C VAL A 99 17.08 -6.97 3.46
N ARG A 100 16.47 -5.82 3.21
CA ARG A 100 17.19 -4.55 3.12
C ARG A 100 17.09 -3.76 4.39
#